data_9a83b6ae6416106add5e6dee70ae7ca6
#
_entry.id   9a83b6ae6416106add5e6dee70ae7ca6
#
_cell.length_a   1.000
_cell.length_b   1.000
_cell.length_c   1.000
_cell.angle_alpha   90.00
_cell.angle_beta   90.00
_cell.angle_gamma   90.00
#
_symmetry.space_group_name_H-M   'P 1'
#
loop_
_entity.id
_entity.type
_entity.pdbx_description
1 polymer ?
#
loop_
_entity_poly.entity_id
_entity_poly.type
_entity_poly.pdbx_seq_one_letter_code
_entity_poly.pdbx_strand_id
1 'polypeptide(L)'
;TVTVRTVSEYNIWGVRYMIVGINCGHTVSGTVGSGAVGFLNESNETRRVGYKVMEYLRAKGVTVVDCTDDYSSTVSGNLKKIVDKANAQPLDLFVSIHFNSGGGRGTEVYTYNGEVFKQAELVCENMAELGFINRGIKNGSNLYVIRRSNARSMLIEVCFVDTESDADLYNKVGADRIAEAISDAIVGEKME
;
A
#
# COMPACT_ATOMS: atom_id res chain seq x y z
N THR A 1 -22.44 25.17 -5.57
CA THR A 1 -23.03 24.45 -4.43
C THR A 1 -21.98 23.48 -3.93
N VAL A 2 -21.32 23.84 -2.85
CA VAL A 2 -20.31 23.00 -2.18
C VAL A 2 -21.08 21.91 -1.45
N THR A 3 -20.98 20.67 -1.90
CA THR A 3 -21.53 19.53 -1.16
C THR A 3 -20.59 19.26 0.01
N VAL A 4 -21.03 19.64 1.18
CA VAL A 4 -20.36 19.29 2.45
C VAL A 4 -20.43 17.77 2.61
N ARG A 5 -19.28 17.11 2.58
CA ARG A 5 -19.16 15.69 2.94
C ARG A 5 -19.30 15.57 4.46
N THR A 6 -20.48 15.19 4.90
CA THR A 6 -20.69 14.70 6.24
C THR A 6 -21.02 13.22 6.14
N VAL A 7 -20.07 12.37 6.47
CA VAL A 7 -20.35 11.12 7.19
C VAL A 7 -19.02 10.68 7.84
N SER A 8 -18.74 11.16 9.01
CA SER A 8 -17.92 10.42 9.95
C SER A 8 -18.89 9.46 10.66
N GLU A 9 -18.87 8.21 10.31
CA GLU A 9 -19.60 7.20 11.07
C GLU A 9 -18.90 7.02 12.42
N TYR A 10 -19.42 7.69 13.43
CA TYR A 10 -19.05 7.46 14.83
C TYR A 10 -19.86 6.28 15.35
N ASN A 11 -19.22 5.38 16.11
CA ASN A 11 -20.00 4.42 16.90
C ASN A 11 -20.77 5.14 18.03
N ILE A 12 -21.64 4.39 18.73
CA ILE A 12 -22.42 4.91 19.88
C ILE A 12 -21.55 5.48 21.01
N TRP A 13 -20.22 5.29 20.95
CA TRP A 13 -19.23 5.81 21.90
C TRP A 13 -18.42 6.98 21.34
N GLY A 14 -18.77 7.52 20.16
CA GLY A 14 -18.06 8.63 19.54
C GLY A 14 -16.70 8.27 18.91
N VAL A 15 -16.41 6.99 18.72
CA VAL A 15 -15.18 6.53 18.06
C VAL A 15 -15.39 6.57 16.55
N ARG A 16 -14.53 7.30 15.84
CA ARG A 16 -14.52 7.33 14.38
C ARG A 16 -13.85 6.06 13.85
N TYR A 17 -14.57 5.32 13.02
CA TYR A 17 -13.97 4.20 12.27
C TYR A 17 -13.11 4.73 11.14
N MET A 18 -11.86 4.26 11.08
CA MET A 18 -10.98 4.51 9.94
C MET A 18 -11.40 3.63 8.77
N ILE A 19 -11.52 4.21 7.58
CA ILE A 19 -11.82 3.49 6.34
C ILE A 19 -10.59 3.55 5.45
N VAL A 20 -9.99 2.39 5.14
CA VAL A 20 -8.75 2.29 4.37
C VAL A 20 -8.98 1.47 3.12
N GLY A 21 -8.61 2.04 1.97
CA GLY A 21 -8.53 1.30 0.71
C GLY A 21 -7.15 0.66 0.56
N ILE A 22 -7.10 -0.65 0.31
CA ILE A 22 -5.87 -1.37 0.03
C ILE A 22 -5.89 -1.91 -1.40
N ASN A 23 -4.81 -1.69 -2.12
CA ASN A 23 -4.56 -2.25 -3.44
C ASN A 23 -3.29 -3.10 -3.42
N CYS A 24 -3.38 -4.36 -3.82
CA CYS A 24 -2.24 -5.18 -4.20
C CYS A 24 -1.85 -4.78 -5.64
N GLY A 25 -0.70 -4.14 -5.81
CA GLY A 25 -0.27 -3.60 -7.10
C GLY A 25 -0.25 -4.63 -8.23
N HIS A 26 -0.36 -4.14 -9.45
CA HIS A 26 -0.41 -4.96 -10.66
C HIS A 26 -1.62 -5.90 -10.77
N THR A 27 -1.72 -6.60 -11.91
CA THR A 27 -2.62 -7.75 -12.12
C THR A 27 -1.93 -9.03 -11.64
N VAL A 28 -2.62 -10.17 -11.66
CA VAL A 28 -2.00 -11.47 -11.33
C VAL A 28 -0.85 -11.80 -12.27
N SER A 29 0.13 -12.54 -11.76
CA SER A 29 1.32 -12.94 -12.51
C SER A 29 0.98 -13.62 -13.83
N GLY A 30 1.69 -13.27 -14.89
CA GLY A 30 1.52 -13.84 -16.23
C GLY A 30 0.36 -13.24 -17.04
N THR A 31 -0.31 -12.19 -16.53
CA THR A 31 -1.34 -11.45 -17.28
C THR A 31 -0.84 -10.06 -17.69
N VAL A 32 -1.64 -9.35 -18.52
CA VAL A 32 -1.32 -7.99 -18.94
C VAL A 32 -1.31 -7.07 -17.72
N GLY A 33 -0.21 -6.35 -17.51
CA GLY A 33 -0.03 -5.45 -16.36
C GLY A 33 0.55 -6.13 -15.13
N SER A 34 1.01 -7.40 -15.24
CA SER A 34 1.79 -8.03 -14.18
C SER A 34 3.08 -7.26 -13.90
N GLY A 35 3.52 -7.31 -12.64
CA GLY A 35 4.68 -6.58 -12.15
C GLY A 35 6.02 -7.19 -12.54
N ALA A 36 7.07 -6.62 -12.00
CA ALA A 36 8.45 -7.06 -12.23
C ALA A 36 8.72 -8.46 -11.66
N VAL A 37 9.65 -9.17 -12.30
CA VAL A 37 10.10 -10.50 -11.87
C VAL A 37 11.63 -10.50 -11.79
N GLY A 38 12.15 -10.92 -10.66
CA GLY A 38 13.55 -11.09 -10.36
C GLY A 38 13.76 -12.29 -9.44
N PHE A 39 14.40 -12.10 -8.32
CA PHE A 39 14.44 -13.09 -7.22
C PHE A 39 13.07 -13.27 -6.56
N LEU A 40 12.23 -12.23 -6.65
CA LEU A 40 10.82 -12.26 -6.25
C LEU A 40 9.93 -11.97 -7.46
N ASN A 41 8.64 -12.33 -7.37
CA ASN A 41 7.61 -11.97 -8.35
C ASN A 41 6.67 -10.94 -7.73
N GLU A 42 6.76 -9.70 -8.17
CA GLU A 42 6.02 -8.59 -7.58
C GLU A 42 4.52 -8.87 -7.48
N SER A 43 3.88 -9.32 -8.57
CA SER A 43 2.44 -9.60 -8.56
C SER A 43 2.02 -10.62 -7.49
N ASN A 44 2.85 -11.61 -7.22
CA ASN A 44 2.60 -12.61 -6.19
C ASN A 44 2.81 -12.04 -4.79
N GLU A 45 3.92 -11.31 -4.61
CA GLU A 45 4.28 -10.80 -3.29
C GLU A 45 3.39 -9.63 -2.84
N THR A 46 2.92 -8.78 -3.76
CA THR A 46 1.94 -7.73 -3.43
C THR A 46 0.65 -8.32 -2.86
N ARG A 47 0.20 -9.48 -3.38
CA ARG A 47 -0.98 -10.19 -2.87
C ARG A 47 -0.69 -10.89 -1.56
N ARG A 48 0.48 -11.52 -1.44
CA ARG A 48 0.90 -12.19 -0.20
C ARG A 48 0.95 -11.20 0.97
N VAL A 49 1.53 -10.02 0.79
CA VAL A 49 1.60 -8.97 1.80
C VAL A 49 0.27 -8.25 1.94
N GLY A 50 -0.34 -7.81 0.83
CA GLY A 50 -1.52 -6.95 0.85
C GLY A 50 -2.75 -7.60 1.47
N TYR A 51 -3.02 -8.88 1.20
CA TYR A 51 -4.14 -9.58 1.84
C TYR A 51 -3.93 -9.75 3.34
N LYS A 52 -2.69 -9.96 3.79
CA LYS A 52 -2.37 -9.99 5.22
C LYS A 52 -2.51 -8.62 5.88
N VAL A 53 -2.10 -7.54 5.20
CA VAL A 53 -2.36 -6.17 5.66
C VAL A 53 -3.86 -5.94 5.84
N MET A 54 -4.69 -6.37 4.89
CA MET A 54 -6.15 -6.26 5.01
C MET A 54 -6.69 -7.06 6.21
N GLU A 55 -6.14 -8.25 6.46
CA GLU A 55 -6.51 -9.09 7.60
C GLU A 55 -6.16 -8.42 8.93
N TYR A 56 -4.91 -7.97 9.09
CA TYR A 56 -4.46 -7.28 10.31
C TYR A 56 -5.22 -5.98 10.59
N LEU A 57 -5.48 -5.18 9.55
CA LEU A 57 -6.26 -3.96 9.69
C LEU A 57 -7.69 -4.25 10.16
N ARG A 58 -8.34 -5.29 9.62
CA ARG A 58 -9.68 -5.71 10.08
C ARG A 58 -9.65 -6.17 11.54
N ALA A 59 -8.62 -6.93 11.93
CA ALA A 59 -8.43 -7.35 13.33
C ALA A 59 -8.25 -6.16 14.30
N LYS A 60 -7.68 -5.04 13.80
CA LYS A 60 -7.54 -3.78 14.53
C LYS A 60 -8.80 -2.89 14.47
N GLY A 61 -9.92 -3.38 13.90
CA GLY A 61 -11.20 -2.64 13.84
C GLY A 61 -11.27 -1.61 12.71
N VAL A 62 -10.35 -1.63 11.74
CA VAL A 62 -10.37 -0.76 10.56
C VAL A 62 -11.34 -1.32 9.51
N THR A 63 -12.16 -0.46 8.92
CA THR A 63 -12.95 -0.82 7.74
C THR A 63 -12.06 -0.84 6.51
N VAL A 64 -11.92 -2.01 5.87
CA VAL A 64 -11.02 -2.21 4.74
C VAL A 64 -11.79 -2.41 3.45
N VAL A 65 -11.48 -1.57 2.45
CA VAL A 65 -11.97 -1.68 1.07
C VAL A 65 -10.87 -2.31 0.21
N ASP A 66 -11.14 -3.47 -0.39
CA ASP A 66 -10.23 -4.08 -1.35
C ASP A 66 -10.37 -3.39 -2.72
N CYS A 67 -9.34 -2.63 -3.09
CA CYS A 67 -9.25 -1.92 -4.35
C CYS A 67 -8.50 -2.68 -5.45
N THR A 68 -8.06 -3.92 -5.18
CA THR A 68 -7.29 -4.73 -6.12
C THR A 68 -8.08 -5.09 -7.38
N ASP A 69 -7.42 -5.06 -8.54
CA ASP A 69 -7.96 -5.57 -9.81
C ASP A 69 -6.99 -6.58 -10.43
N ASP A 70 -7.42 -7.82 -10.52
CA ASP A 70 -6.57 -8.96 -10.90
C ASP A 70 -6.50 -9.21 -12.42
N TYR A 71 -7.53 -8.82 -13.18
CA TYR A 71 -7.74 -9.32 -14.54
C TYR A 71 -8.12 -8.26 -15.57
N SER A 72 -7.55 -7.08 -15.51
CA SER A 72 -7.75 -6.11 -16.58
C SER A 72 -6.96 -6.49 -17.83
N SER A 73 -7.57 -6.26 -18.99
CA SER A 73 -6.96 -6.55 -20.30
C SER A 73 -5.94 -5.49 -20.75
N THR A 74 -5.83 -4.37 -20.01
CA THR A 74 -4.88 -3.29 -20.26
C THR A 74 -4.36 -2.69 -18.95
N VAL A 75 -3.14 -2.17 -18.96
CA VAL A 75 -2.56 -1.47 -17.80
C VAL A 75 -3.42 -0.26 -17.41
N SER A 76 -3.85 0.54 -18.37
CA SER A 76 -4.71 1.71 -18.10
C SER A 76 -6.07 1.32 -17.54
N GLY A 77 -6.64 0.21 -17.99
CA GLY A 77 -7.88 -0.36 -17.45
C GLY A 77 -7.73 -0.82 -16.01
N ASN A 78 -6.63 -1.49 -15.68
CA ASN A 78 -6.28 -1.89 -14.32
C ASN A 78 -6.20 -0.68 -13.40
N LEU A 79 -5.36 0.31 -13.75
CA LEU A 79 -5.18 1.52 -12.95
C LEU A 79 -6.50 2.28 -12.75
N LYS A 80 -7.33 2.37 -13.81
CA LYS A 80 -8.65 3.02 -13.71
C LYS A 80 -9.57 2.30 -12.73
N LYS A 81 -9.67 0.97 -12.79
CA LYS A 81 -10.54 0.19 -11.90
C LYS A 81 -10.10 0.30 -10.43
N ILE A 82 -8.79 0.28 -10.18
CA ILE A 82 -8.24 0.48 -8.82
C ILE A 82 -8.73 1.83 -8.26
N VAL A 83 -8.55 2.90 -9.02
CA VAL A 83 -8.95 4.25 -8.61
C VAL A 83 -10.48 4.39 -8.50
N ASP A 84 -11.24 3.80 -9.43
CA ASP A 84 -12.71 3.82 -9.36
C ASP A 84 -13.21 3.14 -8.06
N LYS A 85 -12.62 2.00 -7.66
CA LYS A 85 -12.94 1.33 -6.39
C LYS A 85 -12.58 2.21 -5.18
N ALA A 86 -11.39 2.81 -5.18
CA ALA A 86 -10.95 3.68 -4.11
C ALA A 86 -11.85 4.92 -3.97
N ASN A 87 -12.22 5.54 -5.08
CA ASN A 87 -13.03 6.76 -5.10
C ASN A 87 -14.53 6.53 -4.89
N ALA A 88 -15.00 5.28 -4.96
CA ALA A 88 -16.40 4.92 -4.68
C ALA A 88 -16.73 4.96 -3.17
N GLN A 89 -15.73 5.05 -2.30
CA GLN A 89 -15.87 5.06 -0.85
C GLN A 89 -15.22 6.31 -0.25
N PRO A 90 -15.70 6.81 0.88
CA PRO A 90 -15.10 7.95 1.59
C PRO A 90 -13.87 7.51 2.40
N LEU A 91 -12.81 7.06 1.72
CA LEU A 91 -11.61 6.57 2.38
C LEU A 91 -10.90 7.68 3.17
N ASP A 92 -10.39 7.34 4.34
CA ASP A 92 -9.45 8.17 5.11
C ASP A 92 -8.03 8.07 4.55
N LEU A 93 -7.67 6.89 4.04
CA LEU A 93 -6.37 6.62 3.42
C LEU A 93 -6.51 5.57 2.31
N PHE A 94 -5.82 5.79 1.21
CA PHE A 94 -5.63 4.79 0.16
C PHE A 94 -4.17 4.34 0.10
N VAL A 95 -3.94 3.03 0.13
CA VAL A 95 -2.60 2.42 0.14
C VAL A 95 -2.47 1.44 -1.01
N SER A 96 -1.47 1.63 -1.84
CA SER A 96 -1.07 0.69 -2.91
C SER A 96 0.23 0.00 -2.52
N ILE A 97 0.26 -1.32 -2.52
CA ILE A 97 1.41 -2.12 -2.12
C ILE A 97 2.10 -2.65 -3.38
N HIS A 98 3.38 -2.38 -3.50
CA HIS A 98 4.25 -2.71 -4.61
C HIS A 98 5.60 -3.25 -4.15
N PHE A 99 6.38 -3.74 -5.09
CA PHE A 99 7.79 -4.09 -4.93
C PHE A 99 8.57 -3.47 -6.07
N ASN A 100 9.67 -2.84 -5.75
CA ASN A 100 10.49 -2.08 -6.70
C ASN A 100 11.36 -2.97 -7.59
N SER A 101 11.89 -2.39 -8.66
CA SER A 101 12.92 -2.98 -9.52
C SER A 101 13.88 -1.90 -10.04
N GLY A 102 15.06 -2.31 -10.51
CA GLY A 102 16.09 -1.40 -11.00
C GLY A 102 17.39 -1.42 -10.19
N GLY A 103 17.65 -2.51 -9.45
CA GLY A 103 18.90 -2.77 -8.74
C GLY A 103 19.13 -1.91 -7.49
N GLY A 104 18.11 -1.27 -6.97
CA GLY A 104 18.16 -0.55 -5.69
C GLY A 104 18.03 -1.48 -4.48
N ARG A 105 17.95 -0.91 -3.25
CA ARG A 105 17.80 -1.67 -2.01
C ARG A 105 16.93 -0.90 -1.02
N GLY A 106 16.05 -1.64 -0.32
CA GLY A 106 15.27 -1.11 0.79
C GLY A 106 13.87 -0.61 0.40
N THR A 107 13.19 0.03 1.36
CA THR A 107 11.80 0.48 1.28
C THR A 107 11.71 1.96 0.96
N GLU A 108 10.79 2.34 0.10
CA GLU A 108 10.41 3.74 -0.13
C GLU A 108 8.90 3.89 -0.23
N VAL A 109 8.39 5.08 0.09
CA VAL A 109 6.97 5.40 0.05
C VAL A 109 6.74 6.60 -0.86
N TYR A 110 5.85 6.46 -1.83
CA TYR A 110 5.45 7.55 -2.72
C TYR A 110 4.16 8.18 -2.23
N THR A 111 4.13 9.51 -2.15
CA THR A 111 2.97 10.30 -1.79
C THR A 111 2.73 11.42 -2.81
N TYR A 112 1.54 12.03 -2.83
CA TYR A 112 1.29 13.16 -3.72
C TYR A 112 2.18 14.36 -3.33
N ASN A 113 2.91 14.89 -4.30
CA ASN A 113 3.91 15.96 -4.12
C ASN A 113 5.01 15.66 -3.06
N GLY A 114 5.21 14.41 -2.67
CA GLY A 114 6.13 14.08 -1.59
C GLY A 114 5.62 14.52 -0.21
N GLU A 115 4.30 14.65 -0.03
CA GLU A 115 3.70 15.03 1.26
C GLU A 115 4.17 14.08 2.36
N VAL A 116 4.68 14.64 3.43
CA VAL A 116 5.08 13.90 4.63
C VAL A 116 3.91 13.85 5.60
N PHE A 117 3.50 12.65 5.96
CA PHE A 117 2.47 12.41 6.98
C PHE A 117 2.77 11.16 7.79
N LYS A 118 2.23 11.10 9.00
CA LYS A 118 2.58 10.11 10.02
C LYS A 118 2.62 8.67 9.52
N GLN A 119 1.60 8.22 8.78
CA GLN A 119 1.53 6.84 8.31
C GLN A 119 2.65 6.51 7.31
N ALA A 120 2.98 7.44 6.41
CA ALA A 120 4.04 7.24 5.43
C ALA A 120 5.43 7.21 6.10
N GLU A 121 5.65 8.06 7.11
CA GLU A 121 6.89 8.03 7.91
C GLU A 121 7.01 6.72 8.68
N LEU A 122 5.94 6.30 9.37
CA LEU A 122 5.92 5.06 10.15
C LEU A 122 6.15 3.82 9.28
N VAL A 123 5.62 3.77 8.03
CA VAL A 123 5.97 2.66 7.12
C VAL A 123 7.48 2.59 6.91
N CYS A 124 8.11 3.73 6.60
CA CYS A 124 9.56 3.76 6.39
C CYS A 124 10.34 3.36 7.67
N GLU A 125 9.89 3.81 8.84
CA GLU A 125 10.51 3.50 10.12
C GLU A 125 10.33 2.02 10.49
N ASN A 126 9.08 1.51 10.46
CA ASN A 126 8.78 0.12 10.81
C ASN A 126 9.50 -0.88 9.88
N MET A 127 9.60 -0.56 8.58
CA MET A 127 10.36 -1.39 7.65
C MET A 127 11.86 -1.34 7.93
N ALA A 128 12.39 -0.21 8.41
CA ALA A 128 13.78 -0.10 8.82
C ALA A 128 14.09 -0.95 10.07
N GLU A 129 13.17 -1.05 11.03
CA GLU A 129 13.28 -1.93 12.19
C GLU A 129 13.36 -3.42 11.78
N LEU A 130 12.75 -3.79 10.65
CA LEU A 130 12.87 -5.13 10.05
C LEU A 130 14.21 -5.34 9.32
N GLY A 131 15.02 -4.31 9.18
CA GLY A 131 16.33 -4.33 8.55
C GLY A 131 16.38 -3.84 7.10
N PHE A 132 15.27 -3.40 6.52
CA PHE A 132 15.28 -2.79 5.18
C PHE A 132 15.88 -1.38 5.23
N ILE A 133 16.61 -1.00 4.19
CA ILE A 133 17.13 0.36 4.08
C ILE A 133 15.95 1.33 3.94
N ASN A 134 15.85 2.31 4.84
CA ASN A 134 14.88 3.38 4.74
C ASN A 134 15.31 4.38 3.64
N ARG A 135 14.60 4.39 2.52
CA ARG A 135 14.84 5.30 1.39
C ARG A 135 13.97 6.56 1.48
N GLY A 136 13.06 6.61 2.46
CA GLY A 136 12.21 7.76 2.76
C GLY A 136 11.04 7.95 1.80
N ILE A 137 10.39 9.09 1.97
CA ILE A 137 9.21 9.48 1.19
C ILE A 137 9.65 10.15 -0.11
N LYS A 138 8.96 9.82 -1.21
CA LYS A 138 9.22 10.27 -2.58
C LYS A 138 8.00 10.97 -3.18
N ASN A 139 8.24 11.82 -4.17
CA ASN A 139 7.15 12.42 -4.94
C ASN A 139 6.55 11.43 -5.93
N GLY A 140 5.30 11.03 -5.69
CA GLY A 140 4.51 10.11 -6.50
C GLY A 140 3.48 10.78 -7.41
N SER A 141 3.56 12.09 -7.67
CA SER A 141 2.57 12.83 -8.45
C SER A 141 2.42 12.33 -9.90
N ASN A 142 3.41 11.62 -10.44
CA ASN A 142 3.35 10.96 -11.74
C ASN A 142 2.65 9.60 -11.70
N LEU A 143 2.49 8.99 -10.52
CA LEU A 143 1.80 7.70 -10.35
C LEU A 143 0.29 7.89 -10.43
N TYR A 144 -0.35 7.11 -11.31
CA TYR A 144 -1.78 7.30 -11.59
C TYR A 144 -2.65 7.12 -10.35
N VAL A 145 -2.41 6.08 -9.56
CA VAL A 145 -3.18 5.76 -8.35
C VAL A 145 -3.03 6.83 -7.26
N ILE A 146 -1.86 7.46 -7.15
CA ILE A 146 -1.62 8.58 -6.22
C ILE A 146 -2.33 9.84 -6.72
N ARG A 147 -2.16 10.20 -8.00
CA ARG A 147 -2.69 11.44 -8.56
C ARG A 147 -4.22 11.45 -8.67
N ARG A 148 -4.84 10.29 -8.86
CA ARG A 148 -6.29 10.17 -9.14
C ARG A 148 -7.12 9.72 -7.96
N SER A 149 -6.50 9.36 -6.84
CA SER A 149 -7.23 9.10 -5.60
C SER A 149 -7.81 10.38 -5.03
N ASN A 150 -9.06 10.32 -4.55
CA ASN A 150 -9.70 11.40 -3.81
C ASN A 150 -9.26 11.43 -2.33
N ALA A 151 -8.80 10.31 -1.82
CA ALA A 151 -8.26 10.19 -0.47
C ALA A 151 -6.78 10.57 -0.42
N ARG A 152 -6.27 10.94 0.77
CA ARG A 152 -4.83 10.91 1.02
C ARG A 152 -4.30 9.53 0.62
N SER A 153 -3.18 9.48 -0.09
CA SER A 153 -2.73 8.23 -0.68
C SER A 153 -1.23 8.03 -0.54
N MET A 154 -0.82 6.77 -0.39
CA MET A 154 0.57 6.35 -0.46
C MET A 154 0.72 5.07 -1.27
N LEU A 155 1.84 4.93 -1.97
CA LEU A 155 2.30 3.72 -2.61
C LEU A 155 3.58 3.27 -1.91
N ILE A 156 3.57 2.05 -1.42
CA ILE A 156 4.68 1.45 -0.68
C ILE A 156 5.44 0.52 -1.62
N GLU A 157 6.71 0.81 -1.84
CA GLU A 157 7.66 -0.12 -2.44
C GLU A 157 8.35 -0.88 -1.29
N VAL A 158 7.93 -2.11 -1.05
CA VAL A 158 8.36 -2.91 0.11
C VAL A 158 9.87 -3.17 0.07
N CYS A 159 10.38 -3.67 -1.05
CA CYS A 159 11.79 -3.89 -1.33
C CYS A 159 12.00 -4.12 -2.83
N PHE A 160 13.24 -4.35 -3.27
CA PHE A 160 13.55 -4.57 -4.69
C PHE A 160 13.50 -6.06 -5.04
N VAL A 161 12.67 -6.43 -6.04
CA VAL A 161 12.52 -7.84 -6.49
C VAL A 161 13.76 -8.38 -7.20
N ASP A 162 14.57 -7.50 -7.81
CA ASP A 162 15.75 -7.83 -8.62
C ASP A 162 17.08 -7.69 -7.86
N THR A 163 17.01 -7.49 -6.52
CA THR A 163 18.18 -7.40 -5.65
C THR A 163 18.18 -8.56 -4.65
N GLU A 164 19.16 -9.46 -4.78
CA GLU A 164 19.27 -10.69 -4.00
C GLU A 164 19.21 -10.44 -2.48
N SER A 165 19.94 -9.45 -1.98
CA SER A 165 19.96 -9.14 -0.54
C SER A 165 18.61 -8.63 0.00
N ASP A 166 17.79 -7.96 -0.82
CA ASP A 166 16.44 -7.56 -0.44
C ASP A 166 15.49 -8.76 -0.45
N ALA A 167 15.61 -9.63 -1.47
CA ALA A 167 14.83 -10.86 -1.55
C ALA A 167 15.15 -11.83 -0.39
N ASP A 168 16.43 -11.98 -0.03
CA ASP A 168 16.86 -12.81 1.10
C ASP A 168 16.31 -12.26 2.43
N LEU A 169 16.38 -10.95 2.63
CA LEU A 169 15.83 -10.31 3.82
C LEU A 169 14.30 -10.46 3.87
N TYR A 170 13.62 -10.24 2.74
CA TYR A 170 12.17 -10.46 2.61
C TYR A 170 11.76 -11.88 2.99
N ASN A 171 12.47 -12.88 2.45
CA ASN A 171 12.21 -14.28 2.75
C ASN A 171 12.50 -14.64 4.22
N LYS A 172 13.53 -14.04 4.82
CA LYS A 172 13.90 -14.24 6.23
C LYS A 172 12.87 -13.62 7.18
N VAL A 173 12.44 -12.39 6.92
CA VAL A 173 11.45 -11.67 7.75
C VAL A 173 10.06 -12.29 7.58
N GLY A 174 9.69 -12.61 6.36
CA GLY A 174 8.40 -13.18 5.98
C GLY A 174 7.29 -12.14 5.80
N ALA A 175 6.35 -12.48 4.93
CA ALA A 175 5.25 -11.60 4.56
C ALA A 175 4.33 -11.23 5.74
N ASP A 176 4.19 -12.10 6.73
CA ASP A 176 3.37 -11.83 7.93
C ASP A 176 3.92 -10.65 8.72
N ARG A 177 5.21 -10.69 9.07
CA ARG A 177 5.83 -9.63 9.88
C ARG A 177 5.89 -8.30 9.11
N ILE A 178 6.10 -8.35 7.80
CA ILE A 178 6.04 -7.16 6.93
C ILE A 178 4.63 -6.57 6.90
N ALA A 179 3.61 -7.40 6.76
CA ALA A 179 2.22 -6.96 6.74
C ALA A 179 1.79 -6.37 8.10
N GLU A 180 2.23 -6.95 9.21
CA GLU A 180 2.02 -6.41 10.55
C GLU A 180 2.64 -5.01 10.68
N ALA A 181 3.93 -4.85 10.32
CA ALA A 181 4.65 -3.58 10.35
C ALA A 181 3.96 -2.48 9.52
N ILE A 182 3.46 -2.83 8.33
CA ILE A 182 2.68 -1.91 7.47
C ILE A 182 1.34 -1.58 8.13
N SER A 183 0.65 -2.56 8.70
CA SER A 183 -0.66 -2.37 9.34
C SER A 183 -0.56 -1.47 10.57
N ASP A 184 0.48 -1.65 11.39
CA ASP A 184 0.77 -0.79 12.56
C ASP A 184 0.99 0.66 12.10
N ALA A 185 1.82 0.86 11.06
CA ALA A 185 2.05 2.18 10.50
C ALA A 185 0.74 2.85 10.00
N ILE A 186 -0.14 2.09 9.33
CA ILE A 186 -1.42 2.61 8.81
C ILE A 186 -2.32 3.10 9.95
N VAL A 187 -2.38 2.41 11.08
CA VAL A 187 -3.16 2.88 12.25
C VAL A 187 -2.40 3.90 13.11
N GLY A 188 -1.19 4.24 12.73
CA GLY A 188 -0.37 5.27 13.38
C GLY A 188 0.44 4.74 14.56
N GLU A 189 0.77 3.47 14.58
CA GLU A 189 1.55 2.77 15.60
C GLU A 189 2.97 2.47 15.10
N LYS A 190 3.94 2.50 16.01
CA LYS A 190 5.26 1.91 15.77
C LYS A 190 5.17 0.41 16.03
N MET A 191 5.94 -0.34 15.27
CA MET A 191 6.12 -1.77 15.49
C MET A 191 6.82 -2.01 16.84
N GLU A 192 6.31 -2.95 17.64
CA GLU A 192 6.92 -3.42 18.88
C GLU A 192 7.96 -4.54 18.65
#